data_62a14592911ae4de6e5c90797b9a59e3
#
_entry.id   62a14592911ae4de6e5c90797b9a59e3
#
_cell.length_a   1.000
_cell.length_b   1.000
_cell.length_c   1.000
_cell.angle_alpha   90.00
_cell.angle_beta   90.00
_cell.angle_gamma   90.00
#
_symmetry.space_group_name_H-M   'P 1'
#
loop_
_entity.id
_entity.type
_entity.pdbx_description
1 polymer ?
#
loop_
_entity_poly.entity_id
_entity_poly.type
_entity_poly.pdbx_seq_one_letter_code
_entity_poly.pdbx_strand_id
1 'polypeptide(L)'
;MTSEHWNHVYDTREPEEVSWFENEPTVSLELIDALGVTSEDSVLDVGAGTSTLLERLGARGQRDLTRLDVSGSALIEAAARSARATHDVEADVTTWVPSRHYDLWHDRAVLHFLRPPDALRYAATLRRALAPDGAVVIGVFSPEGPTSCSGLEVTRYDAAQLSALLGEGFEVVAERRVVHLTPRQVEQSFQWIAARRRRA
;
A
#
# COMPACT_ATOMS: atom_id res chain seq x y z
N MET A 1 9.09 7.30 9.86
CA MET A 1 9.02 5.96 10.52
C MET A 1 10.41 5.36 10.49
N THR A 2 10.82 4.63 11.54
CA THR A 2 12.14 4.03 11.53
C THR A 2 12.06 2.56 11.09
N SER A 3 13.01 2.12 10.28
CA SER A 3 13.17 0.71 9.90
C SER A 3 13.32 -0.19 11.14
N GLU A 4 14.00 0.30 12.17
CA GLU A 4 14.20 -0.43 13.42
C GLU A 4 12.87 -0.82 14.10
N HIS A 5 11.88 0.08 14.18
CA HIS A 5 10.55 -0.22 14.73
C HIS A 5 9.87 -1.35 13.97
N TRP A 6 9.87 -1.26 12.63
CA TRP A 6 9.19 -2.24 11.77
C TRP A 6 9.94 -3.58 11.73
N ASN A 7 11.27 -3.57 11.67
CA ASN A 7 12.05 -4.81 11.81
C ASN A 7 11.69 -5.52 13.13
N HIS A 8 11.66 -4.79 14.27
CA HIS A 8 11.26 -5.38 15.55
C HIS A 8 9.85 -5.99 15.51
N VAL A 9 8.88 -5.32 14.85
CA VAL A 9 7.52 -5.86 14.72
C VAL A 9 7.51 -7.18 13.97
N TYR A 10 8.20 -7.26 12.82
CA TYR A 10 8.24 -8.47 11.99
C TYR A 10 9.16 -9.55 12.54
N ASP A 11 10.20 -9.20 13.30
CA ASP A 11 11.07 -10.18 13.99
C ASP A 11 10.39 -10.85 15.20
N THR A 12 9.33 -10.26 15.76
CA THR A 12 8.71 -10.69 17.01
C THR A 12 7.27 -11.17 16.88
N ARG A 13 6.66 -11.07 15.70
CA ARG A 13 5.25 -11.46 15.47
C ARG A 13 5.13 -12.29 14.20
N GLU A 14 4.34 -13.34 14.29
CA GLU A 14 3.93 -14.09 13.10
C GLU A 14 3.03 -13.22 12.21
N PRO A 15 3.03 -13.42 10.88
CA PRO A 15 2.20 -12.66 9.94
C PRO A 15 0.72 -12.60 10.32
N GLU A 16 0.17 -13.71 10.80
CA GLU A 16 -1.24 -13.82 11.18
C GLU A 16 -1.58 -13.12 12.50
N GLU A 17 -0.58 -12.66 13.27
CA GLU A 17 -0.79 -11.98 14.55
C GLU A 17 -0.88 -10.46 14.40
N VAL A 18 -0.42 -9.91 13.27
CA VAL A 18 -0.49 -8.47 13.05
C VAL A 18 -1.92 -8.03 12.71
N SER A 19 -2.30 -6.84 13.19
CA SER A 19 -3.70 -6.38 13.07
C SER A 19 -4.15 -6.10 11.63
N TRP A 20 -3.23 -5.96 10.70
CA TRP A 20 -3.49 -5.72 9.28
C TRP A 20 -3.45 -6.98 8.42
N PHE A 21 -3.24 -8.16 9.01
CA PHE A 21 -3.19 -9.40 8.25
C PHE A 21 -4.51 -9.67 7.51
N GLU A 22 -4.37 -10.05 6.24
CA GLU A 22 -5.45 -10.55 5.39
C GLU A 22 -4.95 -11.77 4.61
N ASN A 23 -5.61 -12.90 4.76
CA ASN A 23 -5.32 -14.08 3.95
C ASN A 23 -5.67 -13.83 2.46
N GLU A 24 -6.75 -13.10 2.23
CA GLU A 24 -7.18 -12.65 0.90
C GLU A 24 -7.39 -11.13 0.92
N PRO A 25 -6.59 -10.33 0.20
CA PRO A 25 -6.70 -8.88 0.16
C PRO A 25 -7.82 -8.44 -0.81
N THR A 26 -9.04 -8.84 -0.50
CA THR A 26 -10.21 -8.73 -1.39
C THR A 26 -10.43 -7.32 -1.89
N VAL A 27 -10.40 -6.33 -1.00
CA VAL A 27 -10.67 -4.92 -1.37
C VAL A 27 -9.59 -4.39 -2.32
N SER A 28 -8.32 -4.71 -2.05
CA SER A 28 -7.20 -4.34 -2.93
C SER A 28 -7.40 -4.93 -4.33
N LEU A 29 -7.70 -6.24 -4.40
CA LEU A 29 -7.87 -6.94 -5.66
C LEU A 29 -9.07 -6.41 -6.46
N GLU A 30 -10.22 -6.17 -5.82
CA GLU A 30 -11.40 -5.60 -6.46
C GLU A 30 -11.15 -4.19 -7.02
N LEU A 31 -10.41 -3.34 -6.29
CA LEU A 31 -10.08 -2.00 -6.76
C LEU A 31 -9.05 -2.02 -7.89
N ILE A 32 -8.08 -2.93 -7.86
CA ILE A 32 -7.13 -3.17 -8.95
C ILE A 32 -7.87 -3.63 -10.21
N ASP A 33 -8.81 -4.57 -10.07
CA ASP A 33 -9.66 -5.06 -11.17
C ASP A 33 -10.53 -3.91 -11.75
N ALA A 34 -11.12 -3.07 -10.90
CA ALA A 34 -11.92 -1.92 -11.32
C ALA A 34 -11.10 -0.88 -12.10
N LEU A 35 -9.80 -0.78 -11.85
CA LEU A 35 -8.88 0.04 -12.60
C LEU A 35 -8.46 -0.60 -13.94
N GLY A 36 -8.82 -1.84 -14.21
CA GLY A 36 -8.47 -2.56 -15.44
C GLY A 36 -6.96 -2.84 -15.57
N VAL A 37 -6.28 -3.02 -14.44
CA VAL A 37 -4.87 -3.45 -14.41
C VAL A 37 -4.76 -4.86 -14.98
N THR A 38 -3.81 -5.07 -15.88
CA THR A 38 -3.60 -6.32 -16.62
C THR A 38 -2.34 -7.05 -16.17
N SER A 39 -2.16 -8.29 -16.58
CA SER A 39 -0.95 -9.09 -16.27
C SER A 39 0.35 -8.51 -16.84
N GLU A 40 0.27 -7.59 -17.77
CA GLU A 40 1.44 -6.96 -18.40
C GLU A 40 1.86 -5.66 -17.68
N ASP A 41 1.00 -5.13 -16.80
CA ASP A 41 1.28 -3.91 -16.05
C ASP A 41 2.25 -4.17 -14.90
N SER A 42 3.11 -3.21 -14.61
CA SER A 42 4.04 -3.26 -13.49
C SER A 42 3.37 -2.77 -12.19
N VAL A 43 3.54 -3.53 -11.11
CA VAL A 43 2.92 -3.26 -9.81
C VAL A 43 3.97 -2.92 -8.77
N LEU A 44 3.76 -1.83 -8.06
CA LEU A 44 4.50 -1.45 -6.86
C LEU A 44 3.58 -1.53 -5.64
N ASP A 45 3.87 -2.44 -4.71
CA ASP A 45 3.21 -2.54 -3.40
C ASP A 45 4.07 -1.82 -2.36
N VAL A 46 3.56 -0.72 -1.83
CA VAL A 46 4.27 0.18 -0.91
C VAL A 46 3.92 -0.15 0.53
N GLY A 47 4.95 -0.37 1.35
CA GLY A 47 4.79 -0.93 2.67
C GLY A 47 4.22 -2.34 2.60
N ALA A 48 4.75 -3.11 1.67
CA ALA A 48 4.26 -4.45 1.37
C ALA A 48 4.28 -5.37 2.59
N GLY A 49 5.24 -5.17 3.50
CA GLY A 49 5.35 -5.99 4.69
C GLY A 49 5.33 -7.48 4.34
N THR A 50 4.50 -8.21 5.06
CA THR A 50 4.22 -9.63 4.81
C THR A 50 2.85 -9.83 4.12
N SER A 51 2.39 -8.84 3.31
CA SER A 51 1.13 -8.89 2.56
C SER A 51 1.09 -10.05 1.57
N THR A 52 -0.09 -10.63 1.38
CA THR A 52 -0.35 -11.68 0.39
C THR A 52 -0.69 -11.12 -1.00
N LEU A 53 -0.80 -9.79 -1.17
CA LEU A 53 -1.29 -9.17 -2.40
C LEU A 53 -0.49 -9.59 -3.63
N LEU A 54 0.84 -9.47 -3.59
CA LEU A 54 1.67 -9.78 -4.76
C LEU A 54 1.66 -11.29 -5.08
N GLU A 55 1.47 -12.15 -4.08
CA GLU A 55 1.28 -13.59 -4.30
C GLU A 55 -0.01 -13.85 -5.09
N ARG A 56 -1.12 -13.17 -4.72
CA ARG A 56 -2.41 -13.29 -5.40
C ARG A 56 -2.37 -12.73 -6.82
N LEU A 57 -1.73 -11.57 -7.01
CA LEU A 57 -1.54 -11.00 -8.34
C LEU A 57 -0.66 -11.91 -9.21
N GLY A 58 0.43 -12.43 -8.66
CA GLY A 58 1.29 -13.38 -9.36
C GLY A 58 0.54 -14.67 -9.76
N ALA A 59 -0.33 -15.20 -8.89
CA ALA A 59 -1.18 -16.34 -9.21
C ALA A 59 -2.18 -16.05 -10.35
N ARG A 60 -2.60 -14.78 -10.51
CA ARG A 60 -3.44 -14.30 -11.62
C ARG A 60 -2.64 -14.03 -12.92
N GLY A 61 -1.30 -14.22 -12.89
CA GLY A 61 -0.45 -14.07 -14.07
C GLY A 61 0.35 -12.77 -14.13
N GLN A 62 0.23 -11.88 -13.13
CA GLN A 62 1.06 -10.68 -13.06
C GLN A 62 2.53 -11.05 -12.99
N ARG A 63 3.38 -10.39 -13.80
CA ARG A 63 4.79 -10.79 -13.97
C ARG A 63 5.76 -9.80 -13.36
N ASP A 64 5.43 -8.51 -13.38
CA ASP A 64 6.30 -7.43 -12.91
C ASP A 64 5.78 -6.91 -11.58
N LEU A 65 6.30 -7.49 -10.50
CA LEU A 65 5.88 -7.26 -9.14
C LEU A 65 7.04 -6.71 -8.31
N THR A 66 6.85 -5.57 -7.68
CA THR A 66 7.84 -4.94 -6.80
C THR A 66 7.24 -4.73 -5.41
N ARG A 67 7.95 -5.19 -4.38
CA ARG A 67 7.70 -4.83 -2.97
C ARG A 67 8.61 -3.68 -2.58
N LEU A 68 8.06 -2.66 -1.96
CA LEU A 68 8.81 -1.62 -1.28
C LEU A 68 8.42 -1.61 0.19
N ASP A 69 9.38 -1.77 1.07
CA ASP A 69 9.18 -1.64 2.51
C ASP A 69 10.40 -1.01 3.17
N VAL A 70 10.21 -0.37 4.31
CA VAL A 70 11.28 0.16 5.15
C VAL A 70 11.93 -0.94 6.01
N SER A 71 11.26 -2.08 6.14
CA SER A 71 11.70 -3.24 6.91
C SER A 71 12.33 -4.31 6.02
N GLY A 72 13.64 -4.49 6.15
CA GLY A 72 14.35 -5.61 5.50
C GLY A 72 13.86 -6.97 6.01
N SER A 73 13.54 -7.10 7.31
CA SER A 73 13.00 -8.33 7.90
C SER A 73 11.70 -8.75 7.23
N ALA A 74 10.77 -7.80 7.00
CA ALA A 74 9.51 -8.06 6.33
C ALA A 74 9.72 -8.55 4.89
N LEU A 75 10.64 -7.92 4.14
CA LEU A 75 10.95 -8.29 2.75
C LEU A 75 11.55 -9.71 2.69
N ILE A 76 12.47 -10.05 3.59
CA ILE A 76 13.07 -11.39 3.68
C ILE A 76 11.99 -12.43 3.94
N GLU A 77 11.11 -12.20 4.90
CA GLU A 77 10.04 -13.12 5.24
C GLU A 77 9.03 -13.28 4.08
N ALA A 78 8.61 -12.18 3.46
CA ALA A 78 7.71 -12.22 2.30
C ALA A 78 8.35 -12.95 1.11
N ALA A 79 9.65 -12.76 0.87
CA ALA A 79 10.38 -13.46 -0.19
C ALA A 79 10.45 -14.98 0.07
N ALA A 80 10.65 -15.39 1.32
CA ALA A 80 10.71 -16.81 1.69
C ALA A 80 9.38 -17.55 1.46
N ARG A 81 8.24 -16.85 1.53
CA ARG A 81 6.91 -17.42 1.27
C ARG A 81 6.51 -17.37 -0.20
N SER A 82 7.11 -16.48 -0.97
CA SER A 82 6.72 -16.25 -2.36
C SER A 82 7.24 -17.35 -3.29
N ALA A 83 6.33 -18.00 -4.02
CA ALA A 83 6.69 -18.97 -5.06
C ALA A 83 7.18 -18.29 -6.36
N ARG A 84 7.09 -16.97 -6.47
CA ARG A 84 7.47 -16.20 -7.66
C ARG A 84 8.52 -15.15 -7.34
N ALA A 85 9.36 -14.86 -8.31
CA ALA A 85 10.32 -13.77 -8.21
C ALA A 85 9.57 -12.43 -8.14
N THR A 86 9.95 -11.62 -7.16
CA THR A 86 9.54 -10.23 -7.01
C THR A 86 10.80 -9.37 -6.91
N HIS A 87 10.67 -8.09 -7.23
CA HIS A 87 11.73 -7.13 -6.97
C HIS A 87 11.51 -6.54 -5.57
N ASP A 88 12.49 -6.65 -4.70
CA ASP A 88 12.40 -6.14 -3.34
C ASP A 88 13.26 -4.87 -3.20
N VAL A 89 12.66 -3.81 -2.67
CA VAL A 89 13.27 -2.51 -2.46
C VAL A 89 13.14 -2.14 -0.99
N GLU A 90 14.25 -2.23 -0.25
CA GLU A 90 14.30 -1.74 1.13
C GLU A 90 14.53 -0.22 1.11
N ALA A 91 13.49 0.55 1.37
CA ALA A 91 13.57 2.01 1.35
C ALA A 91 12.43 2.68 2.14
N ASP A 92 12.70 3.88 2.64
CA ASP A 92 11.67 4.81 3.13
C ASP A 92 11.03 5.52 1.93
N VAL A 93 9.74 5.29 1.74
CA VAL A 93 8.94 5.85 0.63
C VAL A 93 9.00 7.38 0.55
N THR A 94 9.24 8.06 1.68
CA THR A 94 9.29 9.53 1.75
C THR A 94 10.59 10.12 1.17
N THR A 95 11.63 9.31 1.07
CA THR A 95 12.96 9.70 0.55
C THR A 95 13.42 8.87 -0.64
N TRP A 96 12.72 7.79 -0.94
CA TRP A 96 13.05 6.90 -2.06
C TRP A 96 13.00 7.64 -3.41
N VAL A 97 13.98 7.34 -4.25
CA VAL A 97 14.06 7.82 -5.63
C VAL A 97 13.82 6.63 -6.56
N PRO A 98 12.65 6.54 -7.21
CA PRO A 98 12.36 5.45 -8.12
C PRO A 98 13.30 5.48 -9.32
N SER A 99 13.83 4.31 -9.70
CA SER A 99 14.69 4.12 -10.90
C SER A 99 13.90 3.84 -12.18
N ARG A 100 12.58 3.61 -12.03
CA ARG A 100 11.66 3.32 -13.14
C ARG A 100 10.26 3.80 -12.80
N HIS A 101 9.35 3.73 -13.77
CA HIS A 101 7.92 3.95 -13.55
C HIS A 101 7.19 2.62 -13.35
N TYR A 102 6.02 2.72 -12.69
CA TYR A 102 5.10 1.62 -12.42
C TYR A 102 3.71 1.99 -12.93
N ASP A 103 2.96 0.99 -13.42
CA ASP A 103 1.61 1.17 -13.91
C ASP A 103 0.59 1.19 -12.78
N LEU A 104 0.88 0.50 -11.67
CA LEU A 104 0.09 0.51 -10.44
C LEU A 104 0.95 0.85 -9.23
N TRP A 105 0.51 1.84 -8.46
CA TRP A 105 0.92 2.11 -7.08
C TRP A 105 -0.17 1.60 -6.15
N HIS A 106 0.17 0.66 -5.29
CA HIS A 106 -0.71 0.18 -4.23
C HIS A 106 -0.12 0.54 -2.87
N ASP A 107 -0.95 1.03 -1.96
CA ASP A 107 -0.62 1.29 -0.57
C ASP A 107 -1.80 0.87 0.31
N ARG A 108 -1.54 -0.02 1.24
CA ARG A 108 -2.46 -0.33 2.32
C ARG A 108 -1.77 -0.11 3.65
N ALA A 109 -2.20 0.96 4.33
CA ALA A 109 -1.79 1.30 5.70
C ALA A 109 -0.37 1.88 5.87
N VAL A 110 0.26 2.46 4.83
CA VAL A 110 1.52 3.22 5.00
C VAL A 110 1.27 4.70 5.18
N LEU A 111 0.51 5.31 4.27
CA LEU A 111 0.27 6.75 4.28
C LEU A 111 -0.29 7.24 5.62
N HIS A 112 -1.08 6.46 6.32
CA HIS A 112 -1.67 6.89 7.58
C HIS A 112 -0.65 7.02 8.73
N PHE A 113 0.55 6.43 8.61
CA PHE A 113 1.63 6.65 9.57
C PHE A 113 2.42 7.93 9.29
N LEU A 114 2.20 8.56 8.14
CA LEU A 114 2.94 9.74 7.73
C LEU A 114 2.27 11.02 8.23
N ARG A 115 3.03 11.87 8.94
CA ARG A 115 2.59 13.21 9.31
C ARG A 115 2.62 14.15 8.10
N PRO A 116 1.90 15.30 8.13
CA PRO A 116 1.73 16.15 6.94
C PRO A 116 2.98 16.43 6.10
N PRO A 117 4.16 16.76 6.65
CA PRO A 117 5.35 16.97 5.80
C PRO A 117 5.79 15.71 5.04
N ASP A 118 5.68 14.54 5.69
CA ASP A 118 6.06 13.26 5.08
C ASP A 118 4.99 12.74 4.12
N ALA A 119 3.71 13.01 4.39
CA ALA A 119 2.62 12.72 3.45
C ALA A 119 2.80 13.48 2.12
N LEU A 120 3.28 14.73 2.16
CA LEU A 120 3.61 15.49 0.94
C LEU A 120 4.81 14.89 0.19
N ARG A 121 5.84 14.42 0.90
CA ARG A 121 6.99 13.71 0.31
C ARG A 121 6.55 12.41 -0.34
N TYR A 122 5.72 11.63 0.35
CA TYR A 122 5.08 10.42 -0.18
C TYR A 122 4.34 10.71 -1.48
N ALA A 123 3.46 11.71 -1.51
CA ALA A 123 2.73 12.09 -2.71
C ALA A 123 3.66 12.55 -3.87
N ALA A 124 4.78 13.21 -3.55
CA ALA A 124 5.79 13.56 -4.54
C ALA A 124 6.50 12.31 -5.10
N THR A 125 6.81 11.33 -4.25
CA THR A 125 7.41 10.05 -4.66
C THR A 125 6.45 9.24 -5.52
N LEU A 126 5.16 9.15 -5.13
CA LEU A 126 4.11 8.51 -5.92
C LEU A 126 4.07 9.09 -7.34
N ARG A 127 3.99 10.44 -7.46
CA ARG A 127 3.93 11.10 -8.77
C ARG A 127 5.17 10.84 -9.64
N ARG A 128 6.36 10.67 -9.02
CA ARG A 128 7.60 10.33 -9.74
C ARG A 128 7.65 8.85 -10.14
N ALA A 129 7.13 7.96 -9.30
CA ALA A 129 7.17 6.53 -9.54
C ALA A 129 6.10 6.08 -10.53
N LEU A 130 4.99 6.81 -10.64
CA LEU A 130 3.86 6.38 -11.43
C LEU A 130 4.02 6.73 -12.91
N ALA A 131 3.71 5.77 -13.77
CA ALA A 131 3.63 5.97 -15.23
C ALA A 131 2.61 7.05 -15.62
N PRO A 132 2.70 7.64 -16.83
CA PRO A 132 1.80 8.70 -17.27
C PRO A 132 0.31 8.35 -17.19
N ASP A 133 -0.07 7.10 -17.49
CA ASP A 133 -1.46 6.59 -17.45
C ASP A 133 -1.68 5.69 -16.21
N GLY A 134 -0.77 5.73 -15.25
CA GLY A 134 -0.73 4.80 -14.13
C GLY A 134 -1.91 4.95 -13.17
N ALA A 135 -2.16 3.89 -12.43
CA ALA A 135 -3.24 3.74 -11.49
C ALA A 135 -2.74 3.75 -10.03
N VAL A 136 -3.60 4.16 -9.12
CA VAL A 136 -3.31 4.26 -7.69
C VAL A 136 -4.42 3.60 -6.89
N VAL A 137 -4.06 2.75 -5.94
CA VAL A 137 -4.95 2.24 -4.89
C VAL A 137 -4.36 2.62 -3.55
N ILE A 138 -5.12 3.32 -2.71
CA ILE A 138 -4.71 3.70 -1.36
C ILE A 138 -5.81 3.32 -0.37
N GLY A 139 -5.43 2.54 0.66
CA GLY A 139 -6.27 2.18 1.79
C GLY A 139 -5.66 2.63 3.11
N VAL A 140 -6.35 3.50 3.85
CA VAL A 140 -5.89 4.10 5.11
C VAL A 140 -7.01 4.09 6.15
N PHE A 141 -6.72 4.32 7.41
CA PHE A 141 -7.78 4.47 8.40
C PHE A 141 -8.67 5.66 8.07
N SER A 142 -9.98 5.42 8.09
CA SER A 142 -11.02 6.43 7.90
C SER A 142 -11.13 7.35 9.12
N PRO A 143 -11.87 8.46 9.05
CA PRO A 143 -12.14 9.33 10.21
C PRO A 143 -12.74 8.59 11.43
N GLU A 144 -13.47 7.50 11.20
CA GLU A 144 -14.03 6.62 12.24
C GLU A 144 -13.10 5.48 12.66
N GLY A 145 -11.95 5.33 11.98
CA GLY A 145 -10.96 4.30 12.26
C GLY A 145 -10.13 4.59 13.52
N PRO A 146 -9.23 3.67 13.88
CA PRO A 146 -8.33 3.83 15.03
C PRO A 146 -7.47 5.09 14.93
N THR A 147 -7.08 5.63 16.09
CA THR A 147 -6.14 6.76 16.20
C THR A 147 -4.69 6.33 16.34
N SER A 148 -4.46 5.03 16.51
CA SER A 148 -3.12 4.44 16.62
C SER A 148 -3.08 3.05 16.00
N CYS A 149 -1.89 2.62 15.53
CA CYS A 149 -1.63 1.29 15.02
C CYS A 149 -0.17 0.91 15.38
N SER A 150 0.07 -0.32 15.80
CA SER A 150 1.41 -0.80 16.22
C SER A 150 2.13 0.12 17.22
N GLY A 151 1.39 0.77 18.12
CA GLY A 151 1.95 1.70 19.10
C GLY A 151 2.29 3.08 18.55
N LEU A 152 2.03 3.35 17.28
CA LEU A 152 2.24 4.63 16.62
C LEU A 152 0.93 5.38 16.42
N GLU A 153 0.96 6.71 16.57
CA GLU A 153 -0.15 7.58 16.17
C GLU A 153 -0.32 7.55 14.66
N VAL A 154 -1.57 7.62 14.19
CA VAL A 154 -1.89 7.66 12.77
C VAL A 154 -2.71 8.88 12.38
N THR A 155 -2.54 9.31 11.15
CA THR A 155 -3.38 10.31 10.48
C THR A 155 -4.53 9.57 9.78
N ARG A 156 -5.76 9.99 10.04
CA ARG A 156 -6.97 9.41 9.41
C ARG A 156 -7.38 10.30 8.23
N TYR A 157 -7.86 9.67 7.18
CA TYR A 157 -8.23 10.37 5.95
C TYR A 157 -9.63 9.99 5.51
N ASP A 158 -10.38 10.96 5.00
CA ASP A 158 -11.52 10.73 4.13
C ASP A 158 -11.11 10.74 2.64
N ALA A 159 -12.04 10.42 1.76
CA ALA A 159 -11.77 10.36 0.32
C ALA A 159 -11.40 11.73 -0.28
N ALA A 160 -11.99 12.81 0.21
CA ALA A 160 -11.69 14.15 -0.26
C ALA A 160 -10.24 14.57 0.09
N GLN A 161 -9.80 14.23 1.29
CA GLN A 161 -8.42 14.48 1.73
C GLN A 161 -7.41 13.66 0.93
N LEU A 162 -7.71 12.39 0.62
CA LEU A 162 -6.87 11.55 -0.23
C LEU A 162 -6.81 12.10 -1.66
N SER A 163 -7.94 12.49 -2.23
CA SER A 163 -8.01 13.12 -3.56
C SER A 163 -7.21 14.43 -3.61
N ALA A 164 -7.34 15.26 -2.59
CA ALA A 164 -6.57 16.50 -2.47
C ALA A 164 -5.05 16.25 -2.38
N LEU A 165 -4.62 15.20 -1.68
CA LEU A 165 -3.21 14.80 -1.57
C LEU A 165 -2.65 14.34 -2.92
N LEU A 166 -3.42 13.57 -3.70
CA LEU A 166 -3.04 13.16 -5.05
C LEU A 166 -2.94 14.38 -5.99
N GLY A 167 -3.86 15.34 -5.85
CA GLY A 167 -3.93 16.57 -6.65
C GLY A 167 -4.72 16.44 -7.95
N GLU A 168 -4.89 17.54 -8.66
CA GLU A 168 -5.75 17.67 -9.87
C GLU A 168 -5.33 16.76 -11.03
N GLY A 169 -4.08 16.28 -11.02
CA GLY A 169 -3.57 15.33 -12.03
C GLY A 169 -4.15 13.93 -11.94
N PHE A 170 -5.07 13.68 -11.00
CA PHE A 170 -5.70 12.37 -10.80
C PHE A 170 -7.22 12.45 -10.88
N GLU A 171 -7.81 11.36 -11.33
CA GLU A 171 -9.25 11.14 -11.34
C GLU A 171 -9.57 9.96 -10.43
N VAL A 172 -10.40 10.20 -9.42
CA VAL A 172 -10.89 9.13 -8.54
C VAL A 172 -11.95 8.32 -9.31
N VAL A 173 -11.67 7.04 -9.48
CA VAL A 173 -12.52 6.07 -10.19
C VAL A 173 -13.46 5.36 -9.23
N ALA A 174 -12.99 5.08 -8.02
CA ALA A 174 -13.79 4.42 -6.99
C ALA A 174 -13.38 4.88 -5.58
N GLU A 175 -14.38 4.91 -4.71
CA GLU A 175 -14.23 5.14 -3.28
C GLU A 175 -14.94 4.03 -2.52
N ARG A 176 -14.34 3.58 -1.41
CA ARG A 176 -14.97 2.61 -0.52
C ARG A 176 -14.66 2.92 0.93
N ARG A 177 -15.63 2.66 1.79
CA ARG A 177 -15.42 2.58 3.23
C ARG A 177 -15.70 1.15 3.67
N VAL A 178 -14.70 0.51 4.27
CA VAL A 178 -14.76 -0.91 4.60
C VAL A 178 -14.26 -1.12 6.03
N VAL A 179 -14.93 -1.97 6.77
CA VAL A 179 -14.47 -2.42 8.09
C VAL A 179 -13.61 -3.67 7.90
N HIS A 180 -12.35 -3.58 8.27
CA HIS A 180 -11.45 -4.71 8.41
C HIS A 180 -11.61 -5.31 9.80
N LEU A 181 -11.78 -6.62 9.88
CA LEU A 181 -11.71 -7.37 11.14
C LEU A 181 -10.30 -7.90 11.32
N THR A 182 -9.62 -7.45 12.36
CA THR A 182 -8.31 -7.98 12.72
C THR A 182 -8.39 -9.47 13.11
N PRO A 183 -7.28 -10.22 13.14
CA PRO A 183 -7.28 -11.59 13.67
C PRO A 183 -7.87 -11.70 15.10
N ARG A 184 -7.80 -10.62 15.87
CA ARG A 184 -8.39 -10.54 17.22
C ARG A 184 -9.84 -10.02 17.25
N GLN A 185 -10.51 -10.01 16.10
CA GLN A 185 -11.92 -9.57 15.94
C GLN A 185 -12.16 -8.10 16.35
N VAL A 186 -11.16 -7.25 16.20
CA VAL A 186 -11.30 -5.80 16.42
C VAL A 186 -11.59 -5.13 15.07
N GLU A 187 -12.62 -4.30 15.05
CA GLU A 187 -13.01 -3.53 13.87
C GLU A 187 -12.04 -2.37 13.61
N GLN A 188 -11.62 -2.24 12.37
CA GLN A 188 -10.81 -1.13 11.88
C GLN A 188 -11.46 -0.56 10.61
N SER A 189 -12.01 0.65 10.70
CA SER A 189 -12.61 1.30 9.54
C SER A 189 -11.54 1.92 8.64
N PHE A 190 -11.54 1.49 7.37
CA PHE A 190 -10.66 1.97 6.31
C PHE A 190 -11.42 2.82 5.29
N GLN A 191 -10.79 3.89 4.84
CA GLN A 191 -11.14 4.62 3.64
C GLN A 191 -10.21 4.18 2.51
N TRP A 192 -10.80 3.81 1.39
CA TRP A 192 -10.10 3.43 0.18
C TRP A 192 -10.42 4.38 -0.96
N ILE A 193 -9.42 4.64 -1.80
CA ILE A 193 -9.62 5.25 -3.12
C ILE A 193 -8.89 4.42 -4.18
N ALA A 194 -9.49 4.36 -5.37
CA ALA A 194 -8.83 3.97 -6.59
C ALA A 194 -8.86 5.15 -7.55
N ALA A 195 -7.71 5.51 -8.11
CA ALA A 195 -7.58 6.68 -8.97
C ALA A 195 -6.69 6.38 -10.18
N ARG A 196 -6.90 7.12 -11.27
CA ARG A 196 -6.02 7.13 -12.44
C ARG A 196 -5.36 8.48 -12.62
N ARG A 197 -4.12 8.46 -13.07
CA ARG A 197 -3.45 9.65 -13.53
C ARG A 197 -4.12 10.13 -14.82
N ARG A 198 -4.51 11.41 -14.88
CA ARG A 198 -5.08 12.00 -16.09
C ARG A 198 -4.03 12.09 -17.18
N ARG A 199 -4.42 11.78 -18.41
CA ARG A 199 -3.57 12.05 -19.58
C ARG A 199 -3.37 13.56 -19.70
N ALA A 200 -2.11 13.96 -19.91
CA ALA A 200 -1.78 15.35 -20.18
C ALA A 200 -2.27 15.78 -21.59
#